data_5cecd9c5af432a62ca3dbd8dc7156a35
#
_entry.id   5cecd9c5af432a62ca3dbd8dc7156a35
#
_cell.length_a   1.000
_cell.length_b   1.000
_cell.length_c   1.000
_cell.angle_alpha   90.00
_cell.angle_beta   90.00
_cell.angle_gamma   90.00
#
_symmetry.space_group_name_H-M   'P 1'
#
loop_
_entity.id
_entity.type
_entity.pdbx_description
1 polymer ?
#
loop_
_entity_poly.entity_id
_entity_poly.type
_entity_poly.pdbx_seq_one_letter_code
_entity_poly.pdbx_strand_id
1 'polypeptide(L)'
;AKQPVKDKLKADKPKVVKSKSKKSVKNKDISNDNNTSNEYRQPGLKMSIKARLIASSVLPTVVGITVVLIIAIVNMSAGMNAEASNGLVLLAEATKSSYDNTYSGDWRVDNNGNIFKGDTNLSQKQDGIDKFTDDNDADIAIFYGVDSKVTSLRDSNNKRMLSLKAPDSVWEKVKTGETYKADHIDIDGVDYTGVYLPLKNYNGNIVGMLFAGEPRTAITSFIIQKVIALVGVTIIVLLVIAVISLMLSRKIANALVTVNRLFVSLSNG
;
A
#
# COMPACT_ATOMS: atom_id res chain seq x y z
N ALA A 1 32.58 -8.43 46.84
CA ALA A 1 31.96 -9.36 47.81
C ALA A 1 30.45 -9.42 47.61
N LYS A 2 29.99 -10.61 47.46
CA LYS A 2 28.66 -11.22 47.56
C LYS A 2 27.91 -11.47 46.24
N GLN A 3 27.97 -12.74 45.90
CA GLN A 3 27.16 -13.50 44.97
C GLN A 3 25.79 -13.91 45.61
N PRO A 4 24.98 -14.74 44.97
CA PRO A 4 23.67 -14.49 44.34
C PRO A 4 22.54 -15.25 45.07
N VAL A 5 21.31 -14.95 44.73
CA VAL A 5 20.16 -15.79 45.13
C VAL A 5 19.42 -16.28 43.89
N LYS A 6 19.46 -17.61 43.76
CA LYS A 6 18.61 -18.41 42.90
C LYS A 6 17.26 -18.60 43.58
N ASP A 7 16.18 -18.37 42.92
CA ASP A 7 14.90 -18.99 43.30
C ASP A 7 14.22 -19.68 42.10
N LYS A 8 13.95 -20.97 42.40
CA LYS A 8 13.28 -21.95 41.55
C LYS A 8 11.76 -21.74 41.63
N LEU A 9 11.07 -21.63 40.51
CA LEU A 9 9.63 -21.85 40.50
C LEU A 9 9.28 -23.09 39.69
N LYS A 10 8.57 -23.98 40.39
CA LYS A 10 8.09 -25.30 39.96
C LYS A 10 6.96 -25.18 38.95
N ALA A 11 7.00 -26.09 38.00
CA ALA A 11 5.89 -26.43 37.14
C ALA A 11 4.74 -27.09 37.91
N ASP A 12 3.51 -26.66 37.62
CA ASP A 12 2.32 -27.33 38.09
C ASP A 12 1.50 -27.82 36.86
N LYS A 13 1.21 -29.14 36.86
CA LYS A 13 0.42 -29.86 35.85
C LYS A 13 -1.02 -29.97 36.35
N PRO A 14 -2.06 -29.78 35.53
CA PRO A 14 -3.42 -30.06 35.94
C PRO A 14 -3.78 -31.54 35.78
N LYS A 15 -4.48 -32.05 36.78
CA LYS A 15 -4.96 -33.40 37.01
C LYS A 15 -6.08 -33.81 36.07
N VAL A 16 -5.95 -35.01 35.54
CA VAL A 16 -7.00 -35.81 34.87
C VAL A 16 -8.01 -36.31 35.91
N VAL A 17 -9.28 -36.01 35.73
CA VAL A 17 -10.38 -36.63 36.51
C VAL A 17 -11.04 -37.71 35.67
N LYS A 18 -10.85 -38.95 36.11
CA LYS A 18 -11.59 -40.12 35.63
C LYS A 18 -12.93 -40.24 36.40
N SER A 19 -14.03 -40.35 35.70
CA SER A 19 -15.26 -40.79 36.27
C SER A 19 -15.70 -42.13 35.69
N LYS A 20 -16.09 -43.03 36.59
CA LYS A 20 -16.34 -44.46 36.44
C LYS A 20 -17.72 -44.75 35.90
N SER A 21 -17.77 -45.90 35.18
CA SER A 21 -18.93 -46.65 34.73
C SER A 21 -19.89 -47.10 35.85
N LYS A 22 -21.17 -47.31 35.51
CA LYS A 22 -21.94 -48.47 36.00
C LYS A 22 -23.03 -48.89 35.00
N LYS A 23 -22.98 -50.19 34.72
CA LYS A 23 -23.87 -51.17 34.12
C LYS A 23 -25.36 -51.05 34.52
N SER A 24 -26.24 -51.42 33.58
CA SER A 24 -27.16 -52.58 33.75
C SER A 24 -28.02 -52.77 32.51
N VAL A 25 -27.87 -53.89 31.90
CA VAL A 25 -28.62 -54.97 31.29
C VAL A 25 -30.13 -54.89 31.44
N LYS A 26 -30.92 -55.03 30.32
CA LYS A 26 -31.82 -56.12 30.01
C LYS A 26 -32.39 -56.09 28.61
N ASN A 27 -32.29 -57.23 27.94
CA ASN A 27 -32.92 -57.60 26.67
C ASN A 27 -34.45 -57.52 26.72
N LYS A 28 -35.05 -57.18 25.57
CA LYS A 28 -36.12 -58.00 24.99
C LYS A 28 -36.28 -57.70 23.50
N ASP A 29 -36.22 -58.72 22.71
CA ASP A 29 -36.51 -58.77 21.29
C ASP A 29 -37.93 -58.29 20.98
N ILE A 30 -38.08 -57.67 19.82
CA ILE A 30 -39.09 -57.94 18.80
C ILE A 30 -38.74 -57.19 17.53
N SER A 31 -38.63 -57.89 16.44
CA SER A 31 -38.56 -57.52 15.05
C SER A 31 -39.60 -56.48 14.65
N ASN A 32 -39.22 -55.44 13.89
CA ASN A 32 -39.77 -55.29 12.53
C ASN A 32 -39.07 -54.16 11.78
N ASP A 33 -38.84 -54.43 10.51
CA ASP A 33 -38.42 -53.58 9.44
C ASP A 33 -38.94 -52.11 9.55
N ASN A 34 -38.02 -51.17 9.40
CA ASN A 34 -38.20 -50.09 8.44
C ASN A 34 -36.88 -49.32 8.31
N ASN A 35 -36.27 -49.51 7.18
CA ASN A 35 -35.14 -48.82 6.62
C ASN A 35 -35.49 -47.30 6.53
N THR A 36 -35.10 -46.51 7.50
CA THR A 36 -35.08 -45.05 7.41
C THR A 36 -33.65 -44.58 7.61
N SER A 37 -32.95 -44.50 6.48
CA SER A 37 -31.73 -43.71 6.35
C SER A 37 -32.00 -42.32 6.88
N ASN A 38 -31.55 -42.04 8.10
CA ASN A 38 -31.43 -40.67 8.62
C ASN A 38 -30.34 -39.94 7.83
N GLU A 39 -30.73 -39.47 6.65
CA GLU A 39 -30.00 -38.47 5.91
C GLU A 39 -30.04 -37.21 6.76
N TYR A 40 -28.90 -36.86 7.40
CA TYR A 40 -28.68 -35.56 8.03
C TYR A 40 -28.83 -34.49 6.96
N ARG A 41 -30.06 -34.01 6.71
CA ARG A 41 -30.33 -32.83 5.92
C ARG A 41 -29.74 -31.64 6.67
N GLN A 42 -28.57 -31.22 6.26
CA GLN A 42 -28.10 -29.87 6.57
C GLN A 42 -29.20 -28.87 6.19
N PRO A 43 -29.49 -27.84 7.03
CA PRO A 43 -30.43 -26.82 6.67
C PRO A 43 -29.84 -25.96 5.55
N GLY A 44 -29.93 -26.46 4.33
CA GLY A 44 -29.60 -25.65 3.14
C GLY A 44 -30.56 -24.47 3.09
N LEU A 45 -30.04 -23.26 3.07
CA LEU A 45 -30.80 -22.05 2.77
C LEU A 45 -31.73 -22.33 1.58
N LYS A 46 -33.03 -22.40 1.84
CA LYS A 46 -34.07 -22.59 0.78
C LYS A 46 -34.19 -21.29 -0.02
N MET A 47 -33.18 -21.00 -0.83
CA MET A 47 -33.27 -19.89 -1.78
C MET A 47 -34.27 -20.24 -2.87
N SER A 48 -35.17 -19.31 -3.20
CA SER A 48 -36.08 -19.47 -4.32
C SER A 48 -35.30 -19.67 -5.64
N ILE A 49 -35.87 -20.33 -6.61
CA ILE A 49 -35.24 -20.56 -7.93
C ILE A 49 -34.80 -19.23 -8.56
N LYS A 50 -35.61 -18.17 -8.40
CA LYS A 50 -35.25 -16.81 -8.83
C LYS A 50 -33.97 -16.29 -8.16
N ALA A 51 -33.85 -16.48 -6.85
CA ALA A 51 -32.68 -16.06 -6.09
C ALA A 51 -31.41 -16.85 -6.47
N ARG A 52 -31.54 -18.15 -6.79
CA ARG A 52 -30.41 -18.96 -7.27
C ARG A 52 -29.93 -18.51 -8.65
N LEU A 53 -30.84 -18.20 -9.58
CA LEU A 53 -30.51 -17.69 -10.89
C LEU A 53 -29.81 -16.32 -10.83
N ILE A 54 -30.29 -15.42 -10.00
CA ILE A 54 -29.64 -14.13 -9.78
C ILE A 54 -28.26 -14.33 -9.14
N ALA A 55 -28.16 -15.14 -8.10
CA ALA A 55 -26.88 -15.39 -7.43
C ALA A 55 -25.85 -16.02 -8.36
N SER A 56 -26.23 -16.97 -9.21
CA SER A 56 -25.33 -17.62 -10.16
C SER A 56 -24.79 -16.70 -11.25
N SER A 57 -25.51 -15.65 -11.62
CA SER A 57 -25.07 -14.68 -12.64
C SER A 57 -24.33 -13.47 -12.03
N VAL A 58 -24.79 -12.98 -10.88
CA VAL A 58 -24.23 -11.77 -10.25
C VAL A 58 -22.95 -12.06 -9.48
N LEU A 59 -22.90 -13.19 -8.74
CA LEU A 59 -21.77 -13.50 -7.87
C LEU A 59 -20.42 -13.61 -8.61
N PRO A 60 -20.30 -14.37 -9.73
CA PRO A 60 -19.07 -14.44 -10.50
C PRO A 60 -18.65 -13.08 -11.06
N THR A 61 -19.63 -12.27 -11.49
CA THR A 61 -19.37 -10.94 -12.03
C THR A 61 -18.82 -10.00 -10.96
N VAL A 62 -19.41 -10.00 -9.76
CA VAL A 62 -18.92 -9.21 -8.62
C VAL A 62 -17.49 -9.62 -8.25
N VAL A 63 -17.23 -10.92 -8.15
CA VAL A 63 -15.87 -11.42 -7.83
C VAL A 63 -14.89 -11.00 -8.92
N GLY A 64 -15.22 -11.18 -10.20
CA GLY A 64 -14.36 -10.81 -11.32
C GLY A 64 -14.02 -9.30 -11.31
N ILE A 65 -15.02 -8.45 -11.16
CA ILE A 65 -14.84 -6.99 -11.10
C ILE A 65 -13.97 -6.60 -9.89
N THR A 66 -14.20 -7.22 -8.72
CA THR A 66 -13.41 -6.94 -7.51
C THR A 66 -11.94 -7.29 -7.71
N VAL A 67 -11.64 -8.43 -8.33
CA VAL A 67 -10.26 -8.82 -8.63
C VAL A 67 -9.60 -7.83 -9.59
N VAL A 68 -10.28 -7.46 -10.67
CA VAL A 68 -9.77 -6.46 -11.64
C VAL A 68 -9.52 -5.11 -10.96
N LEU A 69 -10.42 -4.68 -10.08
CA LEU A 69 -10.29 -3.44 -9.33
C LEU A 69 -9.04 -3.45 -8.43
N ILE A 70 -8.82 -4.54 -7.70
CA ILE A 70 -7.63 -4.68 -6.84
C ILE A 70 -6.35 -4.60 -7.68
N ILE A 71 -6.29 -5.33 -8.79
CA ILE A 71 -5.13 -5.30 -9.71
C ILE A 71 -4.91 -3.88 -10.26
N ALA A 72 -5.97 -3.19 -10.64
CA ALA A 72 -5.89 -1.82 -11.17
C ALA A 72 -5.34 -0.85 -10.11
N ILE A 73 -5.80 -0.94 -8.85
CA ILE A 73 -5.33 -0.09 -7.75
C ILE A 73 -3.83 -0.34 -7.48
N VAL A 74 -3.41 -1.61 -7.40
CA VAL A 74 -2.01 -1.96 -7.15
C VAL A 74 -1.10 -1.46 -8.27
N ASN A 75 -1.48 -1.68 -9.54
CA ASN A 75 -0.69 -1.20 -10.68
C ASN A 75 -0.64 0.33 -10.75
N MET A 76 -1.74 1.01 -10.45
CA MET A 76 -1.79 2.47 -10.42
C MET A 76 -0.85 3.03 -9.33
N SER A 77 -0.88 2.47 -8.11
CA SER A 77 0.00 2.90 -7.03
C SER A 77 1.48 2.69 -7.37
N ALA A 78 1.84 1.53 -7.94
CA ALA A 78 3.20 1.25 -8.37
C ALA A 78 3.67 2.19 -9.48
N GLY A 79 2.81 2.45 -10.47
CA GLY A 79 3.10 3.37 -11.57
C GLY A 79 3.34 4.81 -11.09
N MET A 80 2.48 5.30 -10.20
CA MET A 80 2.59 6.66 -9.66
C MET A 80 3.85 6.85 -8.80
N ASN A 81 4.19 5.88 -7.95
CA ASN A 81 5.43 5.93 -7.17
C ASN A 81 6.67 5.94 -8.07
N ALA A 82 6.67 5.16 -9.15
CA ALA A 82 7.76 5.16 -10.12
C ALA A 82 7.86 6.50 -10.87
N GLU A 83 6.74 7.09 -11.27
CA GLU A 83 6.70 8.37 -11.95
C GLU A 83 7.15 9.51 -11.03
N ALA A 84 6.67 9.57 -9.79
CA ALA A 84 7.10 10.52 -8.78
C ALA A 84 8.63 10.41 -8.56
N SER A 85 9.15 9.20 -8.36
CA SER A 85 10.58 8.98 -8.18
C SER A 85 11.41 9.41 -9.40
N ASN A 86 10.92 9.21 -10.63
CA ASN A 86 11.59 9.68 -11.84
C ASN A 86 11.53 11.21 -11.97
N GLY A 87 10.41 11.81 -11.63
CA GLY A 87 10.25 13.27 -11.56
C GLY A 87 11.25 13.90 -10.59
N LEU A 88 11.42 13.29 -9.40
CA LEU A 88 12.40 13.75 -8.40
C LEU A 88 13.85 13.59 -8.89
N VAL A 89 14.18 12.56 -9.67
CA VAL A 89 15.51 12.47 -10.32
C VAL A 89 15.73 13.64 -11.27
N LEU A 90 14.74 13.93 -12.13
CA LEU A 90 14.83 15.06 -13.07
C LEU A 90 14.95 16.40 -12.34
N LEU A 91 14.21 16.59 -11.25
CA LEU A 91 14.31 17.80 -10.42
C LEU A 91 15.70 17.93 -9.78
N ALA A 92 16.25 16.85 -9.25
CA ALA A 92 17.59 16.82 -8.68
C ALA A 92 18.67 17.14 -9.74
N GLU A 93 18.57 16.56 -10.93
CA GLU A 93 19.48 16.83 -12.04
C GLU A 93 19.36 18.26 -12.55
N ALA A 94 18.14 18.78 -12.69
CA ALA A 94 17.88 20.17 -13.08
C ALA A 94 18.43 21.15 -12.07
N THR A 95 18.24 20.88 -10.78
CA THR A 95 18.79 21.69 -9.68
C THR A 95 20.32 21.70 -9.75
N LYS A 96 20.96 20.52 -9.85
CA LYS A 96 22.40 20.41 -9.99
C LYS A 96 22.89 21.19 -11.20
N SER A 97 22.27 21.01 -12.36
CA SER A 97 22.63 21.70 -13.60
C SER A 97 22.49 23.22 -13.47
N SER A 98 21.44 23.68 -12.79
CA SER A 98 21.26 25.12 -12.52
C SER A 98 22.38 25.69 -11.65
N TYR A 99 22.82 24.98 -10.62
CA TYR A 99 23.98 25.38 -9.82
C TYR A 99 25.26 25.39 -10.65
N ASP A 100 25.46 24.34 -11.51
CA ASP A 100 26.61 24.25 -12.39
C ASP A 100 26.67 25.40 -13.41
N ASN A 101 25.51 25.89 -13.87
CA ASN A 101 25.42 27.01 -14.83
C ASN A 101 25.50 28.39 -14.14
N THR A 102 25.00 28.50 -12.90
CA THR A 102 24.94 29.79 -12.18
C THR A 102 26.27 30.13 -11.53
N TYR A 103 26.98 29.13 -11.03
CA TYR A 103 28.22 29.31 -10.29
C TYR A 103 29.39 28.65 -11.00
N SER A 104 30.35 29.44 -11.49
CA SER A 104 31.57 28.92 -12.13
C SER A 104 32.46 28.20 -11.10
N GLY A 105 33.16 27.15 -11.55
CA GLY A 105 34.10 26.41 -10.72
C GLY A 105 33.56 25.05 -10.23
N ASP A 106 34.36 24.37 -9.43
CA ASP A 106 34.10 22.99 -9.03
C ASP A 106 33.28 22.89 -7.75
N TRP A 107 32.65 21.75 -7.55
CA TRP A 107 32.05 21.37 -6.26
C TRP A 107 33.16 21.03 -5.27
N ARG A 108 33.17 21.65 -4.12
CA ARG A 108 34.16 21.41 -3.07
C ARG A 108 33.57 21.55 -1.67
N VAL A 109 34.24 20.99 -0.69
CA VAL A 109 33.91 21.10 0.71
C VAL A 109 35.12 21.64 1.45
N ASP A 110 34.91 22.55 2.38
CA ASP A 110 35.97 23.09 3.25
C ASP A 110 36.15 22.21 4.52
N ASN A 111 37.15 22.54 5.33
CA ASN A 111 37.48 21.81 6.56
C ASN A 111 36.34 21.88 7.63
N ASN A 112 35.38 22.81 7.49
CA ASN A 112 34.23 22.96 8.36
C ASN A 112 32.99 22.21 7.82
N GLY A 113 33.13 21.51 6.69
CA GLY A 113 32.04 20.78 6.04
C GLY A 113 31.07 21.69 5.28
N ASN A 114 31.43 22.94 4.98
CA ASN A 114 30.64 23.81 4.14
C ASN A 114 30.77 23.41 2.67
N ILE A 115 29.66 23.42 1.95
CA ILE A 115 29.62 23.11 0.51
C ILE A 115 29.76 24.38 -0.29
N PHE A 116 30.65 24.32 -1.27
CA PHE A 116 30.93 25.40 -2.20
C PHE A 116 30.69 24.94 -3.64
N LYS A 117 30.29 25.90 -4.47
CA LYS A 117 30.38 25.79 -5.92
C LYS A 117 31.30 26.93 -6.41
N GLY A 118 32.50 26.57 -6.87
CA GLY A 118 33.57 27.52 -7.10
C GLY A 118 33.90 28.27 -5.81
N ASP A 119 33.83 29.60 -5.85
CA ASP A 119 34.12 30.49 -4.70
C ASP A 119 32.85 30.77 -3.85
N THR A 120 31.69 30.36 -4.31
CA THR A 120 30.43 30.60 -3.60
C THR A 120 30.19 29.59 -2.51
N ASN A 121 30.08 30.05 -1.27
CA ASN A 121 29.66 29.23 -0.13
C ASN A 121 28.14 29.04 -0.16
N LEU A 122 27.69 27.87 -0.61
CA LEU A 122 26.27 27.54 -0.69
C LEU A 122 25.64 27.29 0.68
N SER A 123 26.43 26.82 1.66
CA SER A 123 25.95 26.61 3.03
C SER A 123 25.51 27.91 3.72
N GLN A 124 26.01 29.06 3.26
CA GLN A 124 25.58 30.39 3.72
C GLN A 124 24.54 31.06 2.82
N LYS A 125 24.32 30.50 1.61
CA LYS A 125 23.43 31.10 0.60
C LYS A 125 22.18 30.22 0.40
N GLN A 126 21.37 30.08 1.45
CA GLN A 126 20.23 29.19 1.50
C GLN A 126 19.08 29.55 0.53
N ASP A 127 18.87 30.83 0.22
CA ASP A 127 17.69 31.28 -0.55
C ASP A 127 17.70 30.83 -2.02
N GLY A 128 18.87 30.42 -2.53
CA GLY A 128 19.00 29.95 -3.91
C GLY A 128 18.26 28.63 -4.16
N ILE A 129 18.02 27.82 -3.12
CA ILE A 129 17.39 26.50 -3.24
C ILE A 129 15.86 26.62 -3.35
N ASP A 130 15.25 27.64 -2.77
CA ASP A 130 13.80 27.84 -2.76
C ASP A 130 13.22 28.03 -4.16
N LYS A 131 14.01 28.60 -5.09
CA LYS A 131 13.60 28.78 -6.49
C LYS A 131 13.23 27.49 -7.22
N PHE A 132 13.69 26.35 -6.72
CA PHE A 132 13.40 25.05 -7.32
C PHE A 132 12.19 24.36 -6.68
N THR A 133 11.70 24.93 -5.57
CA THR A 133 10.60 24.35 -4.79
C THR A 133 9.32 25.17 -4.86
N ASP A 134 9.41 26.46 -5.25
CA ASP A 134 8.26 27.38 -5.30
C ASP A 134 7.13 26.90 -6.25
N ASP A 135 7.48 26.21 -7.34
CA ASP A 135 6.53 25.71 -8.34
C ASP A 135 6.29 24.20 -8.23
N ASN A 136 6.90 23.52 -7.25
CA ASN A 136 6.84 22.08 -7.06
C ASN A 136 6.50 21.75 -5.61
N ASP A 137 5.67 20.74 -5.40
CA ASP A 137 5.39 20.18 -4.06
C ASP A 137 6.57 19.37 -3.49
N ALA A 138 7.79 19.62 -3.99
CA ALA A 138 9.00 18.89 -3.63
C ALA A 138 9.98 19.77 -2.86
N ASP A 139 10.70 19.16 -1.95
CA ASP A 139 11.79 19.75 -1.18
C ASP A 139 13.14 19.32 -1.70
N ILE A 140 14.14 20.20 -1.53
CA ILE A 140 15.51 19.94 -1.95
C ILE A 140 16.47 20.20 -0.80
N ALA A 141 17.49 19.33 -0.67
CA ALA A 141 18.57 19.54 0.26
C ALA A 141 19.92 19.10 -0.32
N ILE A 142 21.01 19.76 0.10
CA ILE A 142 22.37 19.37 -0.24
C ILE A 142 23.07 18.93 1.05
N PHE A 143 23.65 17.74 1.01
CA PHE A 143 24.31 17.08 2.11
C PHE A 143 25.82 16.97 1.87
N TYR A 144 26.58 17.11 2.95
CA TYR A 144 27.95 16.62 3.04
C TYR A 144 27.99 15.40 3.96
N GLY A 145 28.40 14.26 3.44
CA GLY A 145 28.16 13.00 4.12
C GLY A 145 26.69 12.82 4.41
N VAL A 146 26.34 12.67 5.68
CA VAL A 146 24.95 12.52 6.14
C VAL A 146 24.33 13.86 6.61
N ASP A 147 25.12 14.93 6.77
CA ASP A 147 24.63 16.20 7.32
C ASP A 147 24.10 17.14 6.24
N SER A 148 22.89 17.65 6.41
CA SER A 148 22.31 18.70 5.55
C SER A 148 23.07 20.02 5.73
N LYS A 149 23.43 20.65 4.64
CA LYS A 149 24.15 21.93 4.60
C LYS A 149 23.37 23.06 3.94
N VAL A 150 22.49 22.70 3.00
CA VAL A 150 21.57 23.59 2.32
C VAL A 150 20.23 22.88 2.23
N THR A 151 19.12 23.53 2.54
CA THR A 151 17.81 22.87 2.49
C THR A 151 16.66 23.85 2.28
N SER A 152 15.65 23.46 1.51
CA SER A 152 14.35 24.11 1.47
C SER A 152 13.43 23.63 2.60
N LEU A 153 13.67 22.41 3.12
CA LEU A 153 12.88 21.80 4.19
C LEU A 153 12.77 22.71 5.41
N ARG A 154 11.56 22.82 5.93
CA ARG A 154 11.25 23.66 7.10
C ARG A 154 10.47 22.85 8.14
N ASP A 155 10.76 23.12 9.40
CA ASP A 155 10.03 22.56 10.53
C ASP A 155 8.64 23.24 10.69
N SER A 156 7.86 22.76 11.66
CA SER A 156 6.54 23.29 12.00
C SER A 156 6.53 24.78 12.39
N ASN A 157 7.70 25.36 12.72
CA ASN A 157 7.88 26.77 13.04
C ASN A 157 8.41 27.57 11.84
N ASN A 158 8.37 26.99 10.64
CA ASN A 158 8.90 27.60 9.39
C ASN A 158 10.41 27.88 9.40
N LYS A 159 11.19 27.20 10.25
CA LYS A 159 12.64 27.31 10.31
C LYS A 159 13.28 26.23 9.46
N ARG A 160 14.34 26.58 8.70
CA ARG A 160 15.09 25.61 7.89
C ARG A 160 15.71 24.49 8.73
N MET A 161 15.58 23.26 8.27
CA MET A 161 16.03 22.06 8.94
C MET A 161 17.51 21.74 8.61
N LEU A 162 18.42 22.64 9.00
CA LEU A 162 19.86 22.48 8.75
C LEU A 162 20.49 21.33 9.54
N SER A 163 19.81 20.81 10.56
CA SER A 163 20.27 19.67 11.37
C SER A 163 19.75 18.32 10.88
N LEU A 164 19.10 18.30 9.69
CA LEU A 164 18.61 17.08 9.09
C LEU A 164 19.76 16.15 8.76
N LYS A 165 19.60 14.87 9.09
CA LYS A 165 20.57 13.81 8.77
C LYS A 165 19.95 12.80 7.84
N ALA A 166 20.67 12.46 6.76
CA ALA A 166 20.35 11.31 5.96
C ALA A 166 20.81 10.02 6.68
N PRO A 167 20.15 8.88 6.47
CA PRO A 167 20.64 7.60 6.98
C PRO A 167 22.04 7.26 6.45
N ASP A 168 22.89 6.68 7.29
CA ASP A 168 24.24 6.27 6.89
C ASP A 168 24.21 5.32 5.68
N SER A 169 23.22 4.43 5.63
CA SER A 169 23.03 3.50 4.51
C SER A 169 22.80 4.19 3.15
N VAL A 170 22.24 5.40 3.15
CA VAL A 170 22.08 6.21 1.94
C VAL A 170 23.43 6.75 1.48
N TRP A 171 24.19 7.35 2.40
CA TRP A 171 25.52 7.86 2.09
C TRP A 171 26.46 6.76 1.56
N GLU A 172 26.44 5.59 2.19
CA GLU A 172 27.25 4.44 1.75
C GLU A 172 26.98 4.03 0.30
N LYS A 173 25.74 4.18 -0.19
CA LYS A 173 25.39 3.92 -1.60
C LYS A 173 25.76 5.09 -2.51
N VAL A 174 25.39 6.31 -2.11
CA VAL A 174 25.61 7.49 -2.95
C VAL A 174 27.09 7.77 -3.17
N LYS A 175 27.94 7.51 -2.18
CA LYS A 175 29.40 7.69 -2.29
C LYS A 175 30.06 6.76 -3.33
N THR A 176 29.37 5.70 -3.78
CA THR A 176 29.82 4.87 -4.93
C THR A 176 29.57 5.54 -6.27
N GLY A 177 28.85 6.65 -6.28
CA GLY A 177 28.51 7.41 -7.50
C GLY A 177 27.17 7.04 -8.11
N GLU A 178 26.35 6.23 -7.41
CA GLU A 178 25.02 5.82 -7.83
C GLU A 178 23.94 6.75 -7.25
N THR A 179 22.90 7.02 -8.05
CA THR A 179 21.69 7.69 -7.57
C THR A 179 20.89 6.70 -6.72
N TYR A 180 20.55 7.10 -5.50
CA TYR A 180 19.75 6.28 -4.60
C TYR A 180 18.31 6.80 -4.52
N LYS A 181 17.34 5.89 -4.71
CA LYS A 181 15.91 6.15 -4.61
C LYS A 181 15.38 5.52 -3.32
N ALA A 182 14.60 6.27 -2.56
CA ALA A 182 13.98 5.81 -1.32
C ALA A 182 12.49 6.12 -1.33
N ASP A 183 11.68 5.10 -1.08
CA ASP A 183 10.21 5.22 -1.09
C ASP A 183 9.65 5.68 0.28
N HIS A 184 10.42 5.52 1.35
CA HIS A 184 10.02 5.90 2.71
C HIS A 184 11.20 6.56 3.43
N ILE A 185 11.07 7.84 3.70
CA ILE A 185 12.04 8.66 4.43
C ILE A 185 11.25 9.45 5.47
N ASP A 186 11.49 9.20 6.74
CA ASP A 186 10.90 10.00 7.82
C ASP A 186 11.68 11.31 7.96
N ILE A 187 11.02 12.42 7.73
CA ILE A 187 11.54 13.77 7.93
C ILE A 187 10.59 14.50 8.89
N ASP A 188 10.97 14.64 10.13
CA ASP A 188 10.18 15.31 11.19
C ASP A 188 8.75 14.75 11.33
N GLY A 189 8.61 13.42 11.24
CA GLY A 189 7.32 12.72 11.34
C GLY A 189 6.48 12.74 10.06
N VAL A 190 7.00 13.29 8.97
CA VAL A 190 6.38 13.25 7.65
C VAL A 190 7.09 12.23 6.76
N ASP A 191 6.33 11.31 6.18
CA ASP A 191 6.85 10.29 5.26
C ASP A 191 7.06 10.88 3.86
N TYR A 192 8.30 10.82 3.37
CA TYR A 192 8.73 11.30 2.06
C TYR A 192 9.08 10.17 1.11
N THR A 193 8.83 10.38 -0.17
CA THR A 193 9.53 9.71 -1.26
C THR A 193 10.64 10.63 -1.74
N GLY A 194 11.84 10.11 -1.95
CA GLY A 194 12.97 10.96 -2.33
C GLY A 194 14.07 10.25 -3.10
N VAL A 195 14.91 11.04 -3.68
CA VAL A 195 16.10 10.60 -4.40
C VAL A 195 17.33 11.34 -3.90
N TYR A 196 18.46 10.68 -3.88
CA TYR A 196 19.76 11.25 -3.54
C TYR A 196 20.68 11.10 -4.75
N LEU A 197 21.08 12.23 -5.32
CA LEU A 197 21.96 12.33 -6.48
C LEU A 197 23.39 12.65 -6.01
N PRO A 198 24.44 11.90 -6.44
CA PRO A 198 25.80 12.23 -6.06
C PRO A 198 26.29 13.52 -6.69
N LEU A 199 26.92 14.40 -5.88
CA LEU A 199 27.61 15.59 -6.34
C LEU A 199 29.09 15.25 -6.55
N LYS A 200 29.53 15.33 -7.81
CA LYS A 200 30.91 15.01 -8.24
C LYS A 200 31.68 16.28 -8.53
N ASN A 201 32.95 16.31 -8.09
CA ASN A 201 33.90 17.31 -8.54
C ASN A 201 34.49 16.95 -9.92
N TYR A 202 35.29 17.83 -10.49
CA TYR A 202 35.94 17.60 -11.80
C TYR A 202 36.87 16.39 -11.84
N ASN A 203 37.38 15.97 -10.67
CA ASN A 203 38.21 14.76 -10.53
C ASN A 203 37.36 13.48 -10.39
N GLY A 204 36.02 13.58 -10.42
CA GLY A 204 35.12 12.46 -10.27
C GLY A 204 34.86 12.02 -8.84
N ASN A 205 35.46 12.70 -7.83
CA ASN A 205 35.23 12.39 -6.41
C ASN A 205 33.87 12.87 -5.97
N ILE A 206 33.17 12.07 -5.16
CA ILE A 206 31.91 12.45 -4.56
C ILE A 206 32.18 13.39 -3.38
N VAL A 207 31.69 14.61 -3.47
CA VAL A 207 31.87 15.66 -2.46
C VAL A 207 30.62 15.91 -1.61
N GLY A 208 29.50 15.30 -2.00
CA GLY A 208 28.22 15.42 -1.30
C GLY A 208 27.12 14.71 -2.06
N MET A 209 25.89 14.95 -1.65
CA MET A 209 24.70 14.47 -2.34
C MET A 209 23.61 15.53 -2.34
N LEU A 210 22.82 15.56 -3.42
CA LEU A 210 21.64 16.39 -3.57
C LEU A 210 20.41 15.51 -3.36
N PHE A 211 19.58 15.87 -2.42
CA PHE A 211 18.28 15.26 -2.15
C PHE A 211 17.19 16.06 -2.86
N ALA A 212 16.27 15.37 -3.51
CA ALA A 212 14.97 15.87 -3.90
C ALA A 212 13.91 14.90 -3.39
N GLY A 213 12.90 15.43 -2.72
CA GLY A 213 11.86 14.58 -2.12
C GLY A 213 10.52 15.31 -2.04
N GLU A 214 9.44 14.54 -2.05
CA GLU A 214 8.09 15.05 -1.85
C GLU A 214 7.36 14.28 -0.74
N PRO A 215 6.49 14.95 0.03
CA PRO A 215 5.66 14.28 1.03
C PRO A 215 4.75 13.24 0.37
N ARG A 216 4.75 12.02 0.87
CA ARG A 216 3.88 10.94 0.36
C ARG A 216 2.39 11.25 0.50
N THR A 217 2.02 12.18 1.38
CA THR A 217 0.64 12.66 1.52
C THR A 217 0.11 13.27 0.23
N ALA A 218 0.95 13.97 -0.55
CA ALA A 218 0.57 14.53 -1.85
C ALA A 218 0.25 13.41 -2.84
N ILE A 219 1.13 12.42 -2.98
CA ILE A 219 0.94 11.24 -3.84
C ILE A 219 -0.30 10.44 -3.39
N THR A 220 -0.42 10.18 -2.09
CA THR A 220 -1.51 9.36 -1.53
C THR A 220 -2.87 10.02 -1.73
N SER A 221 -2.99 11.34 -1.54
CA SER A 221 -4.25 12.05 -1.74
C SER A 221 -4.73 11.97 -3.18
N PHE A 222 -3.83 12.07 -4.15
CA PHE A 222 -4.14 11.92 -5.56
C PHE A 222 -4.60 10.50 -5.91
N ILE A 223 -3.91 9.47 -5.37
CA ILE A 223 -4.29 8.06 -5.53
C ILE A 223 -5.70 7.83 -4.96
N ILE A 224 -5.98 8.28 -3.74
CA ILE A 224 -7.29 8.11 -3.08
C ILE A 224 -8.39 8.73 -3.93
N GLN A 225 -8.20 9.92 -4.47
CA GLN A 225 -9.17 10.60 -5.33
C GLN A 225 -9.51 9.79 -6.59
N LYS A 226 -8.50 9.21 -7.25
CA LYS A 226 -8.68 8.34 -8.42
C LYS A 226 -9.33 7.00 -8.06
N VAL A 227 -8.98 6.41 -6.92
CA VAL A 227 -9.60 5.19 -6.40
C VAL A 227 -11.08 5.40 -6.11
N ILE A 228 -11.46 6.50 -5.45
CA ILE A 228 -12.87 6.84 -5.18
C ILE A 228 -13.67 6.93 -6.49
N ALA A 229 -13.13 7.61 -7.51
CA ALA A 229 -13.78 7.71 -8.82
C ALA A 229 -13.96 6.33 -9.46
N LEU A 230 -12.93 5.47 -9.43
CA LEU A 230 -12.98 4.12 -9.99
C LEU A 230 -14.00 3.22 -9.27
N VAL A 231 -14.06 3.28 -7.95
CA VAL A 231 -15.05 2.58 -7.12
C VAL A 231 -16.46 3.07 -7.45
N GLY A 232 -16.65 4.39 -7.62
CA GLY A 232 -17.94 4.97 -7.99
C GLY A 232 -18.46 4.43 -9.34
N VAL A 233 -17.62 4.41 -10.36
CA VAL A 233 -17.95 3.82 -11.67
C VAL A 233 -18.30 2.33 -11.54
N THR A 234 -17.53 1.59 -10.73
CA THR A 234 -17.76 0.16 -10.50
C THR A 234 -19.13 -0.10 -9.87
N ILE A 235 -19.55 0.70 -8.89
CA ILE A 235 -20.86 0.60 -8.25
C ILE A 235 -21.98 0.83 -9.28
N ILE A 236 -21.85 1.82 -10.16
CA ILE A 236 -22.82 2.11 -11.21
C ILE A 236 -22.95 0.90 -12.15
N VAL A 237 -21.83 0.34 -12.60
CA VAL A 237 -21.82 -0.85 -13.47
C VAL A 237 -22.52 -2.04 -12.80
N LEU A 238 -22.23 -2.29 -11.52
CA LEU A 238 -22.87 -3.37 -10.77
C LEU A 238 -24.39 -3.16 -10.63
N LEU A 239 -24.85 -1.94 -10.42
CA LEU A 239 -26.28 -1.61 -10.38
C LEU A 239 -26.96 -1.89 -11.72
N VAL A 240 -26.34 -1.51 -12.83
CA VAL A 240 -26.86 -1.80 -14.19
C VAL A 240 -26.96 -3.31 -14.42
N ILE A 241 -25.92 -4.07 -14.08
CA ILE A 241 -25.91 -5.54 -14.19
C ILE A 241 -27.02 -6.15 -13.32
N ALA A 242 -27.20 -5.67 -12.10
CA ALA A 242 -28.26 -6.16 -11.19
C ALA A 242 -29.65 -5.91 -11.78
N VAL A 243 -29.92 -4.74 -12.34
CA VAL A 243 -31.20 -4.41 -12.98
C VAL A 243 -31.45 -5.33 -14.19
N ILE A 244 -30.48 -5.48 -15.07
CA ILE A 244 -30.58 -6.39 -16.23
C ILE A 244 -30.83 -7.83 -15.78
N SER A 245 -30.10 -8.31 -14.77
CA SER A 245 -30.27 -9.65 -14.21
C SER A 245 -31.67 -9.87 -13.63
N LEU A 246 -32.22 -8.88 -12.93
CA LEU A 246 -33.59 -8.93 -12.42
C LEU A 246 -34.64 -8.98 -13.55
N MET A 247 -34.44 -8.20 -14.61
CA MET A 247 -35.35 -8.21 -15.78
C MET A 247 -35.36 -9.55 -16.52
N LEU A 248 -34.15 -10.11 -16.75
CA LEU A 248 -34.00 -11.43 -17.37
C LEU A 248 -34.60 -12.55 -16.51
N SER A 249 -34.31 -12.54 -15.21
CA SER A 249 -34.85 -13.52 -14.26
C SER A 249 -36.39 -13.52 -14.24
N ARG A 250 -37.00 -12.34 -14.31
CA ARG A 250 -38.48 -12.23 -14.40
C ARG A 250 -39.05 -12.82 -15.71
N LYS A 251 -38.39 -12.55 -16.85
CA LYS A 251 -38.81 -13.09 -18.15
C LYS A 251 -38.72 -14.64 -18.19
N ILE A 252 -37.59 -15.20 -17.72
CA ILE A 252 -37.37 -16.66 -17.67
C ILE A 252 -38.35 -17.34 -16.71
N ALA A 253 -38.58 -16.78 -15.52
CA ALA A 253 -39.51 -17.35 -14.56
C ALA A 253 -40.95 -17.38 -15.10
N ASN A 254 -41.40 -16.33 -15.81
CA ASN A 254 -42.71 -16.28 -16.41
C ASN A 254 -42.86 -17.30 -17.56
N ALA A 255 -41.85 -17.45 -18.39
CA ALA A 255 -41.83 -18.47 -19.45
C ALA A 255 -41.95 -19.89 -18.89
N LEU A 256 -41.22 -20.21 -17.84
CA LEU A 256 -41.28 -21.53 -17.16
C LEU A 256 -42.66 -21.82 -16.56
N VAL A 257 -43.31 -20.83 -15.95
CA VAL A 257 -44.66 -20.97 -15.42
C VAL A 257 -45.67 -21.25 -16.54
N THR A 258 -45.54 -20.59 -17.68
CA THR A 258 -46.42 -20.80 -18.86
C THR A 258 -46.25 -22.20 -19.42
N VAL A 259 -45.03 -22.67 -19.61
CA VAL A 259 -44.75 -24.05 -20.06
C VAL A 259 -45.31 -25.11 -19.09
N ASN A 260 -45.10 -24.90 -17.79
CA ASN A 260 -45.62 -25.83 -16.76
C ASN A 260 -47.16 -25.87 -16.78
N ARG A 261 -47.87 -24.77 -17.00
CA ARG A 261 -49.31 -24.72 -17.13
C ARG A 261 -49.78 -25.50 -18.38
N LEU A 262 -49.08 -25.39 -19.50
CA LEU A 262 -49.39 -26.14 -20.71
C LEU A 262 -49.23 -27.63 -20.51
N PHE A 263 -48.14 -28.07 -19.83
CA PHE A 263 -47.95 -29.51 -19.49
C PHE A 263 -49.06 -30.06 -18.59
N VAL A 264 -49.47 -29.32 -17.56
CA VAL A 264 -50.55 -29.70 -16.66
C VAL A 264 -51.88 -29.81 -17.41
N SER A 265 -52.15 -28.89 -18.33
CA SER A 265 -53.39 -28.88 -19.15
C SER A 265 -53.43 -30.07 -20.12
N LEU A 266 -52.25 -30.47 -20.67
CA LEU A 266 -52.15 -31.65 -21.55
C LEU A 266 -52.20 -32.99 -20.80
N SER A 267 -51.84 -33.01 -19.53
CA SER A 267 -51.88 -34.19 -18.68
C SER A 267 -53.26 -34.49 -18.09
N ASN A 268 -54.18 -33.49 -18.08
CA ASN A 268 -55.50 -33.60 -17.50
C ASN A 268 -56.63 -33.66 -18.58
N GLY A 269 -56.30 -33.62 -19.86
CA GLY A 269 -57.20 -33.79 -21.00
C GLY A 269 -56.94 -35.13 -21.66
#